data_77cfa1cedd1b0a2e0d2d86dd9ad32e0d
#
_entry.id   77cfa1cedd1b0a2e0d2d86dd9ad32e0d
#
_cell.length_a   1.000
_cell.length_b   1.000
_cell.length_c   1.000
_cell.angle_alpha   90.00
_cell.angle_beta   90.00
_cell.angle_gamma   90.00
#
_symmetry.space_group_name_H-M   'P 1'
#
loop_
_entity.id
_entity.type
_entity.pdbx_description
1 polymer ?
#
loop_
_entity_poly.entity_id
_entity_poly.type
_entity_poly.pdbx_seq_one_letter_code
_entity_poly.pdbx_strand_id
1 'polypeptide(L)'
;NTNFAIDLAREALASAISAKARAEIALKIGSLELRAQTDALEDLTLRAPFDGVLLDFEPNVGDCVTARASATQIYTPSKKSVEMYVRVNQLVGQTPSGVTIGAPVKIKRFNGDACNGTINWIGTQADVENQFIKSSIEVDETCAGDLYLNEAVEVQTLPNAT
;
A
#
# COMPACT_ATOMS: atom_id res chain seq x y z
N ASN A 1 4.66 -27.71 67.39
CA ASN A 1 3.35 -27.62 66.69
C ASN A 1 3.18 -26.33 65.84
N THR A 2 3.83 -25.22 66.20
CA THR A 2 3.74 -23.95 65.46
C THR A 2 4.42 -23.98 64.09
N ASN A 3 5.59 -24.67 63.98
CA ASN A 3 6.31 -24.80 62.72
C ASN A 3 5.52 -25.61 61.68
N PHE A 4 4.83 -26.67 62.06
CA PHE A 4 3.99 -27.46 61.18
C PHE A 4 2.80 -26.63 60.58
N ALA A 5 2.18 -25.80 61.42
CA ALA A 5 1.10 -24.91 60.97
C ALA A 5 1.59 -23.85 59.99
N ILE A 6 2.80 -23.34 60.18
CA ILE A 6 3.46 -22.38 59.23
C ILE A 6 3.76 -23.06 57.91
N ASP A 7 4.29 -24.26 57.92
CA ASP A 7 4.63 -24.99 56.69
C ASP A 7 3.38 -25.37 55.90
N LEU A 8 2.31 -25.77 56.54
CA LEU A 8 1.01 -26.02 55.90
C LEU A 8 0.43 -24.75 55.25
N ALA A 9 0.57 -23.63 55.94
CA ALA A 9 0.12 -22.36 55.40
C ALA A 9 0.95 -21.88 54.17
N ARG A 10 2.26 -22.17 54.17
CA ARG A 10 3.13 -21.87 53.02
C ARG A 10 2.78 -22.75 51.83
N GLU A 11 2.51 -24.02 52.02
CA GLU A 11 2.06 -24.91 50.94
C GLU A 11 0.72 -24.47 50.35
N ALA A 12 -0.24 -24.09 51.20
CA ALA A 12 -1.53 -23.58 50.78
C ALA A 12 -1.36 -22.29 49.97
N LEU A 13 -0.49 -21.37 50.41
CA LEU A 13 -0.21 -20.15 49.71
C LEU A 13 0.45 -20.41 48.33
N ALA A 14 1.44 -21.29 48.28
CA ALA A 14 2.12 -21.68 47.02
C ALA A 14 1.11 -22.31 46.04
N SER A 15 0.24 -23.17 46.52
CA SER A 15 -0.84 -23.79 45.74
C SER A 15 -1.81 -22.73 45.19
N ALA A 16 -2.22 -21.77 46.02
CA ALA A 16 -3.10 -20.69 45.62
C ALA A 16 -2.46 -19.75 44.55
N ILE A 17 -1.18 -19.43 44.72
CA ILE A 17 -0.43 -18.64 43.77
C ILE A 17 -0.36 -19.38 42.41
N SER A 18 -0.08 -20.69 42.45
CA SER A 18 -0.02 -21.52 41.22
C SER A 18 -1.39 -21.62 40.55
N ALA A 19 -2.46 -21.75 41.29
CA ALA A 19 -3.83 -21.80 40.80
C ALA A 19 -4.20 -20.46 40.13
N LYS A 20 -3.86 -19.33 40.76
CA LYS A 20 -4.06 -18.00 40.22
C LYS A 20 -3.32 -17.82 38.91
N ALA A 21 -2.03 -18.17 38.84
CA ALA A 21 -1.22 -18.06 37.64
C ALA A 21 -1.80 -18.89 36.48
N ARG A 22 -2.27 -20.13 36.76
CA ARG A 22 -2.93 -20.96 35.74
C ARG A 22 -4.24 -20.33 35.24
N ALA A 23 -5.04 -19.77 36.14
CA ALA A 23 -6.27 -19.10 35.75
C ALA A 23 -6.01 -17.85 34.88
N GLU A 24 -5.01 -17.05 35.21
CA GLU A 24 -4.60 -15.90 34.43
C GLU A 24 -4.12 -16.30 33.00
N ILE A 25 -3.34 -17.38 32.89
CA ILE A 25 -2.91 -17.94 31.61
C ILE A 25 -4.12 -18.44 30.80
N ALA A 26 -5.02 -19.18 31.42
CA ALA A 26 -6.24 -19.70 30.77
C ALA A 26 -7.11 -18.55 30.23
N LEU A 27 -7.28 -17.50 31.03
CA LEU A 27 -8.02 -16.31 30.60
C LEU A 27 -7.33 -15.61 29.41
N LYS A 28 -6.02 -15.50 29.42
CA LYS A 28 -5.27 -14.93 28.32
C LYS A 28 -5.38 -15.78 27.05
N ILE A 29 -5.30 -17.10 27.16
CA ILE A 29 -5.49 -18.01 26.01
C ILE A 29 -6.90 -17.83 25.45
N GLY A 30 -7.95 -17.88 26.29
CA GLY A 30 -9.33 -17.69 25.84
C GLY A 30 -9.57 -16.33 25.17
N SER A 31 -8.94 -15.27 25.66
CA SER A 31 -9.04 -13.94 25.02
C SER A 31 -8.37 -13.89 23.66
N LEU A 32 -7.25 -14.58 23.47
CA LEU A 32 -6.57 -14.69 22.18
C LEU A 32 -7.37 -15.53 21.18
N GLU A 33 -7.97 -16.63 21.64
CA GLU A 33 -8.84 -17.48 20.81
C GLU A 33 -10.08 -16.70 20.35
N LEU A 34 -10.72 -15.96 21.25
CA LEU A 34 -11.86 -15.11 20.92
C LEU A 34 -11.46 -14.06 19.87
N ARG A 35 -10.32 -13.42 20.06
CA ARG A 35 -9.82 -12.43 19.10
C ARG A 35 -9.56 -13.07 17.72
N ALA A 36 -8.92 -14.21 17.68
CA ALA A 36 -8.65 -14.91 16.41
C ALA A 36 -9.96 -15.29 15.68
N GLN A 37 -10.99 -15.69 16.41
CA GLN A 37 -12.31 -15.98 15.83
C GLN A 37 -13.02 -14.71 15.35
N THR A 38 -12.88 -13.60 16.08
CA THR A 38 -13.45 -12.30 15.67
C THR A 38 -12.76 -11.80 14.41
N ASP A 39 -11.43 -11.85 14.36
CA ASP A 39 -10.65 -11.48 13.19
C ASP A 39 -11.04 -12.34 11.95
N ALA A 40 -11.22 -13.65 12.15
CA ALA A 40 -11.68 -14.56 11.10
C ALA A 40 -13.10 -14.23 10.59
N LEU A 41 -13.98 -13.73 11.44
CA LEU A 41 -15.32 -13.28 11.03
C LEU A 41 -15.25 -11.95 10.27
N GLU A 42 -14.37 -11.04 10.69
CA GLU A 42 -14.13 -9.77 9.96
C GLU A 42 -13.58 -10.01 8.57
N ASP A 43 -12.71 -11.00 8.39
CA ASP A 43 -12.13 -11.41 7.09
C ASP A 43 -13.19 -11.91 6.10
N LEU A 44 -14.37 -12.32 6.56
CA LEU A 44 -15.50 -12.67 5.69
C LEU A 44 -16.20 -11.46 5.07
N THR A 45 -15.84 -10.25 5.50
CA THR A 45 -16.44 -9.02 4.99
C THR A 45 -15.40 -8.17 4.28
N LEU A 46 -15.44 -8.11 2.96
CA LEU A 46 -14.57 -7.24 2.19
C LEU A 46 -15.03 -5.78 2.33
N ARG A 47 -14.16 -4.92 2.82
CA ARG A 47 -14.41 -3.49 2.97
C ARG A 47 -13.40 -2.69 2.16
N ALA A 48 -13.84 -1.56 1.59
CA ALA A 48 -12.95 -0.62 0.95
C ALA A 48 -12.00 0.01 2.00
N PRO A 49 -10.67 -0.02 1.78
CA PRO A 49 -9.70 0.54 2.73
C PRO A 49 -9.67 2.07 2.73
N PHE A 50 -10.19 2.71 1.69
CA PHE A 50 -10.29 4.16 1.53
C PHE A 50 -11.42 4.52 0.57
N ASP A 51 -11.80 5.80 0.53
CA ASP A 51 -12.80 6.30 -0.41
C ASP A 51 -12.22 6.37 -1.84
N GLY A 52 -12.90 5.76 -2.80
CA GLY A 52 -12.42 5.68 -4.17
C GLY A 52 -13.44 5.12 -5.15
N VAL A 53 -13.00 4.90 -6.37
CA VAL A 53 -13.77 4.29 -7.44
C VAL A 53 -13.32 2.86 -7.65
N LEU A 54 -14.27 1.95 -7.74
CA LEU A 54 -14.03 0.54 -8.03
C LEU A 54 -13.82 0.33 -9.53
N LEU A 55 -12.83 -0.47 -9.87
CA LEU A 55 -12.61 -0.98 -11.23
C LEU A 55 -13.01 -2.45 -11.28
N ASP A 56 -13.71 -2.81 -12.35
CA ASP A 56 -13.98 -4.20 -12.73
C ASP A 56 -14.44 -5.07 -11.55
N PHE A 57 -15.57 -4.69 -10.93
CA PHE A 57 -16.18 -5.49 -9.89
C PHE A 57 -16.92 -6.67 -10.53
N GLU A 58 -16.32 -7.85 -10.50
CA GLU A 58 -16.85 -9.07 -11.13
C GLU A 58 -17.60 -10.03 -10.19
N PRO A 59 -17.41 -10.05 -8.87
CA PRO A 59 -18.02 -11.06 -8.01
C PRO A 59 -19.54 -11.05 -8.04
N ASN A 60 -20.14 -12.24 -8.20
CA ASN A 60 -21.58 -12.45 -8.14
C ASN A 60 -21.96 -13.33 -6.94
N VAL A 61 -23.21 -13.22 -6.52
CA VAL A 61 -23.73 -14.08 -5.46
C VAL A 61 -23.75 -15.53 -5.96
N GLY A 62 -23.07 -16.40 -5.21
CA GLY A 62 -22.92 -17.82 -5.55
C GLY A 62 -21.57 -18.17 -6.15
N ASP A 63 -20.71 -17.21 -6.45
CA ASP A 63 -19.36 -17.46 -6.91
C ASP A 63 -18.49 -18.08 -5.80
N CYS A 64 -17.61 -19.00 -6.21
CA CYS A 64 -16.65 -19.59 -5.29
C CYS A 64 -15.42 -18.68 -5.19
N VAL A 65 -15.23 -18.06 -4.02
CA VAL A 65 -14.12 -17.16 -3.75
C VAL A 65 -12.99 -17.89 -3.05
N THR A 66 -11.78 -17.78 -3.58
CA THR A 66 -10.56 -18.31 -2.95
C THR A 66 -9.82 -17.20 -2.21
N ALA A 67 -9.00 -17.57 -1.22
CA ALA A 67 -8.24 -16.61 -0.40
C ALA A 67 -7.27 -15.69 -1.19
N ARG A 68 -7.01 -16.00 -2.47
CA ARG A 68 -6.14 -15.21 -3.36
C ARG A 68 -6.88 -14.57 -4.52
N ALA A 69 -8.21 -14.69 -4.57
CA ALA A 69 -8.99 -14.07 -5.61
C ALA A 69 -9.02 -12.54 -5.40
N SER A 70 -8.71 -11.80 -6.45
CA SER A 70 -8.93 -10.36 -6.47
C SER A 70 -10.40 -10.12 -6.82
N ALA A 71 -11.13 -9.46 -5.95
CA ALA A 71 -12.53 -9.13 -6.20
C ALA A 71 -12.68 -7.87 -7.07
N THR A 72 -11.83 -6.89 -6.85
CA THR A 72 -11.83 -5.60 -7.55
C THR A 72 -10.55 -4.82 -7.25
N GLN A 73 -10.36 -3.74 -7.98
CA GLN A 73 -9.36 -2.73 -7.67
C GLN A 73 -10.05 -1.44 -7.28
N ILE A 74 -9.48 -0.71 -6.34
CA ILE A 74 -9.96 0.62 -5.94
C ILE A 74 -8.87 1.65 -6.18
N TYR A 75 -9.25 2.82 -6.70
CA TYR A 75 -8.33 3.93 -6.88
C TYR A 75 -8.96 5.25 -6.48
N THR A 76 -8.10 6.21 -6.11
CA THR A 76 -8.52 7.58 -5.80
C THR A 76 -8.43 8.44 -7.07
N PRO A 77 -9.54 8.99 -7.59
CA PRO A 77 -9.54 9.74 -8.84
C PRO A 77 -8.61 10.96 -8.85
N SER A 78 -8.44 11.63 -7.70
CA SER A 78 -7.58 12.81 -7.55
C SER A 78 -6.09 12.49 -7.45
N LYS A 79 -5.72 11.21 -7.27
CA LYS A 79 -4.32 10.79 -7.13
C LYS A 79 -3.98 9.81 -8.25
N LYS A 80 -3.37 10.33 -9.30
CA LYS A 80 -2.88 9.54 -10.42
C LYS A 80 -1.41 9.82 -10.66
N SER A 81 -0.71 8.83 -11.14
CA SER A 81 0.67 8.94 -11.57
C SER A 81 0.80 8.56 -13.04
N VAL A 82 1.73 9.20 -13.72
CA VAL A 82 2.10 8.87 -15.08
C VAL A 82 3.40 8.08 -15.06
N GLU A 83 3.40 6.93 -15.69
CA GLU A 83 4.63 6.16 -15.91
C GLU A 83 5.33 6.69 -17.16
N MET A 84 6.57 7.10 -17.00
CA MET A 84 7.41 7.58 -18.08
C MET A 84 8.61 6.65 -18.24
N TYR A 85 8.97 6.38 -19.48
CA TYR A 85 10.15 5.59 -19.83
C TYR A 85 11.22 6.49 -20.43
N VAL A 86 12.35 6.61 -19.75
CA VAL A 86 13.47 7.50 -20.12
C VAL A 86 14.65 6.65 -20.55
N ARG A 87 15.30 7.02 -21.65
CA ARG A 87 16.53 6.33 -22.07
C ARG A 87 17.69 6.66 -21.15
N VAL A 88 18.53 5.67 -20.84
CA VAL A 88 19.71 5.83 -19.97
C VAL A 88 20.59 6.98 -20.40
N ASN A 89 20.80 7.17 -21.72
CA ASN A 89 21.63 8.24 -22.26
C ASN A 89 21.11 9.66 -21.95
N GLN A 90 19.82 9.81 -21.67
CA GLN A 90 19.24 11.09 -21.25
C GLN A 90 19.48 11.39 -19.76
N LEU A 91 19.73 10.36 -18.96
CA LEU A 91 20.01 10.50 -17.53
C LEU A 91 21.52 10.69 -17.26
N VAL A 92 22.37 10.10 -18.08
CA VAL A 92 23.83 10.06 -17.88
C VAL A 92 24.57 11.04 -18.81
N GLY A 93 23.87 11.68 -19.76
CA GLY A 93 24.45 12.60 -20.73
C GLY A 93 24.94 13.92 -20.14
N GLN A 94 25.89 14.58 -20.85
CA GLN A 94 26.44 15.90 -20.46
C GLN A 94 25.45 17.06 -20.64
N THR A 95 24.36 16.85 -21.35
CA THR A 95 23.28 17.84 -21.52
C THR A 95 22.24 17.63 -20.42
N PRO A 96 21.90 18.66 -19.66
CA PRO A 96 20.84 18.54 -18.63
C PRO A 96 19.53 18.20 -19.34
N SER A 97 19.10 16.96 -19.20
CA SER A 97 17.85 16.47 -19.80
C SER A 97 16.61 17.01 -19.12
N GLY A 98 16.76 17.70 -17.99
CA GLY A 98 15.65 18.11 -17.13
C GLY A 98 14.96 16.94 -16.39
N VAL A 99 15.47 15.72 -16.53
CA VAL A 99 14.92 14.54 -15.86
C VAL A 99 15.65 14.32 -14.55
N THR A 100 15.14 14.96 -13.49
CA THR A 100 15.63 14.80 -12.11
C THR A 100 14.45 14.68 -11.20
N ILE A 101 14.65 14.02 -10.04
CA ILE A 101 13.61 13.95 -9.01
C ILE A 101 13.28 15.38 -8.56
N GLY A 102 11.98 15.70 -8.49
CA GLY A 102 11.48 17.03 -8.17
C GLY A 102 11.38 17.98 -9.38
N ALA A 103 11.81 17.56 -10.58
CA ALA A 103 11.67 18.40 -11.76
C ALA A 103 10.21 18.52 -12.23
N PRO A 104 9.75 19.73 -12.56
CA PRO A 104 8.43 19.93 -13.12
C PRO A 104 8.38 19.43 -14.57
N VAL A 105 7.26 18.83 -14.93
CA VAL A 105 6.99 18.34 -16.27
C VAL A 105 5.63 18.78 -16.76
N LYS A 106 5.46 18.86 -18.06
CA LYS A 106 4.18 19.11 -18.70
C LYS A 106 3.69 17.84 -19.36
N ILE A 107 2.48 17.43 -18.99
CA ILE A 107 1.82 16.22 -19.49
C ILE A 107 0.80 16.68 -20.53
N LYS A 108 0.97 16.28 -21.78
CA LYS A 108 0.04 16.61 -22.86
C LYS A 108 -0.81 15.40 -23.21
N ARG A 109 -2.09 15.62 -23.31
CA ARG A 109 -3.06 14.65 -23.82
C ARG A 109 -3.19 14.78 -25.34
N PHE A 110 -3.69 13.74 -25.99
CA PHE A 110 -3.95 13.76 -27.43
C PHE A 110 -5.03 14.76 -27.87
N ASN A 111 -5.93 15.17 -26.95
CA ASN A 111 -6.94 16.19 -27.21
C ASN A 111 -6.37 17.63 -27.17
N GLY A 112 -5.10 17.80 -26.84
CA GLY A 112 -4.42 19.08 -26.74
C GLY A 112 -4.39 19.68 -25.33
N ASP A 113 -5.12 19.13 -24.37
CA ASP A 113 -5.07 19.57 -23.00
C ASP A 113 -3.71 19.26 -22.37
N ALA A 114 -3.28 20.13 -21.48
CA ALA A 114 -1.99 19.98 -20.83
C ALA A 114 -2.13 20.09 -19.31
N CYS A 115 -1.49 19.17 -18.62
CA CYS A 115 -1.40 19.11 -17.18
C CYS A 115 0.02 19.34 -16.71
N ASN A 116 0.17 19.77 -15.47
CA ASN A 116 1.47 19.81 -14.82
C ASN A 116 1.65 18.57 -13.94
N GLY A 117 2.89 18.23 -13.72
CA GLY A 117 3.27 17.15 -12.81
C GLY A 117 4.71 17.31 -12.36
N THR A 118 5.10 16.47 -11.43
CA THR A 118 6.45 16.49 -10.86
C THR A 118 7.02 15.08 -10.86
N ILE A 119 8.26 14.91 -11.28
CA ILE A 119 8.95 13.62 -11.23
C ILE A 119 9.20 13.27 -9.76
N ASN A 120 8.53 12.26 -9.25
CA ASN A 120 8.65 11.83 -7.86
C ASN A 120 9.59 10.63 -7.68
N TRP A 121 9.81 9.85 -8.73
CA TRP A 121 10.67 8.69 -8.67
C TRP A 121 11.31 8.38 -10.00
N ILE A 122 12.58 7.96 -9.98
CA ILE A 122 13.33 7.47 -11.13
C ILE A 122 13.92 6.12 -10.75
N GLY A 123 13.67 5.09 -11.55
CA GLY A 123 14.19 3.75 -11.36
C GLY A 123 15.71 3.70 -11.45
N THR A 124 16.30 2.71 -10.82
CA THR A 124 17.76 2.47 -10.83
C THR A 124 18.16 1.33 -11.76
N GLN A 125 17.18 0.65 -12.35
CA GLN A 125 17.41 -0.47 -13.25
C GLN A 125 16.89 -0.14 -14.64
N ALA A 126 17.76 -0.28 -15.63
CA ALA A 126 17.39 -0.19 -17.03
C ALA A 126 16.91 -1.55 -17.55
N ASP A 127 15.96 -1.52 -18.46
CA ASP A 127 15.60 -2.68 -19.26
C ASP A 127 16.78 -3.10 -20.15
N VAL A 128 17.03 -4.40 -20.22
CA VAL A 128 18.23 -4.93 -20.88
C VAL A 128 18.18 -4.77 -22.40
N GLU A 129 16.98 -4.87 -22.98
CA GLU A 129 16.82 -4.87 -24.44
C GLU A 129 16.79 -3.47 -25.03
N ASN A 130 16.08 -2.55 -24.38
CA ASN A 130 15.80 -1.22 -24.95
C ASN A 130 16.47 -0.08 -24.19
N GLN A 131 17.14 -0.36 -23.06
CA GLN A 131 17.85 0.63 -22.23
C GLN A 131 16.96 1.78 -21.74
N PHE A 132 15.70 1.47 -21.42
CA PHE A 132 14.79 2.40 -20.77
C PHE A 132 14.78 2.21 -19.25
N ILE A 133 14.67 3.31 -18.55
CA ILE A 133 14.44 3.36 -17.10
C ILE A 133 13.02 3.85 -16.86
N LYS A 134 12.28 3.11 -16.04
CA LYS A 134 10.94 3.50 -15.61
C LYS A 134 11.04 4.64 -14.60
N SER A 135 10.23 5.67 -14.79
CA SER A 135 10.12 6.82 -13.90
C SER A 135 8.64 7.09 -13.62
N SER A 136 8.35 7.66 -12.47
CA SER A 136 6.99 8.02 -12.07
C SER A 136 6.87 9.53 -11.90
N ILE A 137 5.77 10.05 -12.40
CA ILE A 137 5.39 11.47 -12.32
C ILE A 137 4.12 11.55 -11.51
N GLU A 138 4.12 12.34 -10.47
CA GLU A 138 2.93 12.71 -9.74
C GLU A 138 2.20 13.84 -10.49
N VAL A 139 0.94 13.60 -10.81
CA VAL A 139 0.09 14.57 -11.54
C VAL A 139 -0.55 15.52 -10.55
N ASP A 140 -0.65 16.79 -10.89
CA ASP A 140 -1.35 17.77 -10.07
C ASP A 140 -2.81 17.37 -9.85
N GLU A 141 -3.30 17.46 -8.62
CA GLU A 141 -4.66 17.03 -8.24
C GLU A 141 -5.76 17.68 -9.06
N THR A 142 -5.56 18.93 -9.50
CA THR A 142 -6.51 19.68 -10.32
C THR A 142 -6.75 19.06 -11.69
N CYS A 143 -5.79 18.29 -12.17
CA CYS A 143 -5.82 17.67 -13.49
C CYS A 143 -5.96 16.14 -13.43
N ALA A 144 -5.54 15.54 -12.33
CA ALA A 144 -5.58 14.09 -12.17
C ALA A 144 -7.00 13.51 -12.34
N GLY A 145 -8.03 14.26 -11.96
CA GLY A 145 -9.42 13.86 -12.11
C GLY A 145 -9.83 13.61 -13.57
N ASP A 146 -9.30 14.40 -14.49
CA ASP A 146 -9.70 14.38 -15.91
C ASP A 146 -8.96 13.33 -16.76
N LEU A 147 -7.81 12.81 -16.25
CA LEU A 147 -7.06 11.76 -16.93
C LEU A 147 -7.75 10.40 -16.78
N TYR A 148 -7.77 9.63 -17.86
CA TYR A 148 -8.23 8.24 -17.81
C TYR A 148 -7.10 7.31 -17.35
N LEU A 149 -7.47 6.21 -16.71
CA LEU A 149 -6.51 5.14 -16.41
C LEU A 149 -6.03 4.49 -17.71
N ASN A 150 -4.73 4.22 -17.79
CA ASN A 150 -4.07 3.67 -18.99
C ASN A 150 -4.17 4.59 -20.22
N GLU A 151 -4.46 5.87 -20.04
CA GLU A 151 -4.39 6.86 -21.12
C GLU A 151 -2.93 7.09 -21.52
N ALA A 152 -2.63 7.03 -22.81
CA ALA A 152 -1.32 7.39 -23.33
C ALA A 152 -1.20 8.92 -23.37
N VAL A 153 -0.12 9.44 -22.83
CA VAL A 153 0.16 10.88 -22.75
C VAL A 153 1.60 11.17 -23.20
N GLU A 154 1.83 12.38 -23.67
CA GLU A 154 3.17 12.87 -23.98
C GLU A 154 3.71 13.67 -22.80
N VAL A 155 4.91 13.35 -22.33
CA VAL A 155 5.57 14.08 -21.25
C VAL A 155 6.67 14.96 -21.81
N GLN A 156 6.60 16.26 -21.50
CA GLN A 156 7.61 17.24 -21.85
C GLN A 156 8.31 17.72 -20.59
N THR A 157 9.62 17.55 -20.53
CA THR A 157 10.45 18.11 -19.45
C THR A 157 10.60 19.62 -19.70
N LEU A 158 10.42 20.40 -18.66
CA LEU A 158 10.69 21.83 -18.71
C LEU A 158 12.19 22.04 -18.46
N PRO A 159 12.93 22.73 -19.35
CA PRO A 159 14.32 23.05 -19.04
C PRO A 159 14.36 23.89 -17.77
N ASN A 160 15.26 23.52 -16.85
CA ASN A 160 15.47 24.30 -15.65
C ASN A 160 15.77 25.74 -16.05
N ALA A 161 14.94 26.69 -15.61
CA ALA A 161 15.25 28.10 -15.72
C ALA A 161 16.50 28.34 -14.87
N THR A 162 17.60 28.63 -15.52
CA THR A 162 18.87 29.08 -14.92
C THR A 162 18.71 30.47 -14.35
#